data_adfefd88b37f1c3c65c110d7649bccf8
#
_entry.id   adfefd88b37f1c3c65c110d7649bccf8
#
_cell.length_a   1.000
_cell.length_b   1.000
_cell.length_c   1.000
_cell.angle_alpha   90.00
_cell.angle_beta   90.00
_cell.angle_gamma   90.00
#
_symmetry.space_group_name_H-M   'P 1'
#
loop_
_entity.id
_entity.type
_entity.pdbx_description
1 polymer ?
#
loop_
_entity_poly.entity_id
_entity_poly.type
_entity_poly.pdbx_seq_one_letter_code
_entity_poly.pdbx_strand_id
1 'polypeptide(L)'
;SSDLPSIRWFGGALADFVQATPDALPHPALVDLIRLEWALRAAFDAEDAPPMGFATLAALPPDRWPDLRLRLHSSVSRLALEWAVEPLWQALAPLEDGQSPEQEPPPPEPHVHGLIAWRQGLTPCWRSVEALEGHLLAALAGGAAFADLCTLAADAGEEAAAHQVAGLLRRWVDEGLLQACDALMSTP
;
A
#
# COMPACT_ATOMS: atom_id res chain seq x y z
N SER A 1 -30.91 11.35 13.23
CA SER A 1 -29.48 11.19 12.96
C SER A 1 -29.27 11.23 11.46
N SER A 2 -28.71 12.33 11.00
CA SER A 2 -28.49 12.57 9.57
C SER A 2 -27.23 11.83 9.14
N ASP A 3 -27.38 10.62 8.64
CA ASP A 3 -26.36 9.90 7.86
C ASP A 3 -26.23 10.53 6.48
N LEU A 4 -25.82 11.78 6.43
CA LEU A 4 -25.34 12.36 5.16
C LEU A 4 -23.92 11.80 4.94
N PRO A 5 -23.66 11.09 3.83
CA PRO A 5 -22.30 10.66 3.52
C PRO A 5 -21.39 11.90 3.52
N SER A 6 -20.35 11.85 4.34
CA SER A 6 -19.37 12.92 4.42
C SER A 6 -18.81 13.18 3.01
N ILE A 7 -18.64 14.44 2.64
CA ILE A 7 -18.01 14.85 1.37
C ILE A 7 -16.65 14.15 1.14
N ARG A 8 -16.03 13.65 2.20
CA ARG A 8 -14.82 12.82 2.19
C ARG A 8 -14.95 11.55 1.35
N TRP A 9 -16.14 10.96 1.24
CA TRP A 9 -16.36 9.70 0.53
C TRP A 9 -16.58 9.88 -0.98
N PHE A 10 -16.89 11.09 -1.44
CA PHE A 10 -17.08 11.36 -2.87
C PHE A 10 -15.80 11.19 -3.69
N GLY A 11 -14.63 11.43 -3.09
CA GLY A 11 -13.36 11.28 -3.77
C GLY A 11 -12.99 9.84 -4.12
N GLY A 12 -13.49 8.83 -3.37
CA GLY A 12 -13.22 7.41 -3.61
C GLY A 12 -13.73 6.92 -4.97
N ALA A 13 -14.82 7.47 -5.46
CA ALA A 13 -15.40 7.13 -6.77
C ALA A 13 -14.89 8.04 -7.91
N LEU A 14 -14.08 9.05 -7.60
CA LEU A 14 -13.64 10.05 -8.60
C LEU A 14 -12.78 9.40 -9.68
N ALA A 15 -11.84 8.54 -9.30
CA ALA A 15 -10.96 7.85 -10.26
C ALA A 15 -11.77 6.99 -11.24
N ASP A 16 -12.77 6.24 -10.74
CA ASP A 16 -13.63 5.39 -11.56
C ASP A 16 -14.51 6.22 -12.49
N PHE A 17 -15.08 7.32 -11.97
CA PHE A 17 -15.89 8.26 -12.77
C PHE A 17 -15.08 8.88 -13.91
N VAL A 18 -13.88 9.33 -13.59
CA VAL A 18 -12.97 9.97 -14.55
C VAL A 18 -12.47 8.94 -15.59
N GLN A 19 -12.17 7.72 -15.17
CA GLN A 19 -11.80 6.63 -16.07
C GLN A 19 -12.95 6.27 -17.04
N ALA A 20 -14.20 6.35 -16.58
CA ALA A 20 -15.38 6.10 -17.42
C ALA A 20 -15.68 7.25 -18.39
N THR A 21 -15.01 8.39 -18.25
CA THR A 21 -15.26 9.61 -19.06
C THR A 21 -13.93 10.14 -19.62
N PRO A 22 -13.21 9.37 -20.45
CA PRO A 22 -11.86 9.71 -20.90
C PRO A 22 -11.78 11.04 -21.67
N ASP A 23 -12.85 11.41 -22.39
CA ASP A 23 -12.91 12.66 -23.15
C ASP A 23 -12.95 13.92 -22.25
N ALA A 24 -13.22 13.75 -20.95
CA ALA A 24 -13.22 14.85 -19.98
C ALA A 24 -11.83 15.16 -19.44
N LEU A 25 -10.83 14.30 -19.73
CA LEU A 25 -9.48 14.41 -19.20
C LEU A 25 -8.51 15.01 -20.22
N PRO A 26 -7.70 15.99 -19.82
CA PRO A 26 -6.63 16.49 -20.66
C PRO A 26 -5.47 15.46 -20.82
N HIS A 27 -5.32 14.51 -19.88
CA HIS A 27 -4.29 13.47 -19.94
C HIS A 27 -4.71 12.22 -19.15
N PRO A 28 -4.52 10.99 -19.68
CA PRO A 28 -4.96 9.76 -19.01
C PRO A 28 -4.24 9.49 -17.67
N ALA A 29 -3.01 9.95 -17.48
CA ALA A 29 -2.27 9.82 -16.22
C ALA A 29 -2.97 10.48 -15.02
N LEU A 30 -3.93 11.39 -15.25
CA LEU A 30 -4.68 12.02 -14.16
C LEU A 30 -5.50 11.00 -13.35
N VAL A 31 -5.92 9.89 -13.94
CA VAL A 31 -6.59 8.80 -13.21
C VAL A 31 -5.67 8.26 -12.13
N ASP A 32 -4.41 7.98 -12.47
CA ASP A 32 -3.43 7.42 -11.54
C ASP A 32 -3.00 8.46 -10.49
N LEU A 33 -2.88 9.73 -10.88
CA LEU A 33 -2.62 10.81 -9.93
C LEU A 33 -3.75 10.94 -8.89
N ILE A 34 -5.02 10.86 -9.32
CA ILE A 34 -6.19 10.86 -8.44
C ILE A 34 -6.16 9.64 -7.51
N ARG A 35 -5.82 8.45 -8.02
CA ARG A 35 -5.70 7.23 -7.21
C ARG A 35 -4.63 7.37 -6.12
N LEU A 36 -3.47 7.91 -6.48
CA LEU A 36 -2.38 8.15 -5.52
C LEU A 36 -2.78 9.14 -4.44
N GLU A 37 -3.30 10.31 -4.84
CA GLU A 37 -3.75 11.34 -3.90
C GLU A 37 -4.84 10.81 -2.95
N TRP A 38 -5.79 10.05 -3.49
CA TRP A 38 -6.85 9.45 -2.69
C TRP A 38 -6.32 8.39 -1.71
N ALA A 39 -5.37 7.55 -2.15
CA ALA A 39 -4.78 6.54 -1.29
C ALA A 39 -4.02 7.17 -0.11
N LEU A 40 -3.31 8.28 -0.33
CA LEU A 40 -2.61 9.00 0.73
C LEU A 40 -3.57 9.65 1.73
N ARG A 41 -4.69 10.22 1.25
CA ARG A 41 -5.75 10.75 2.12
C ARG A 41 -6.41 9.62 2.93
N ALA A 42 -6.75 8.52 2.27
CA ALA A 42 -7.32 7.35 2.92
C ALA A 42 -6.38 6.76 3.98
N ALA A 43 -5.07 6.74 3.71
CA ALA A 43 -4.06 6.30 4.67
C ALA A 43 -4.03 7.20 5.92
N PHE A 44 -4.17 8.52 5.74
CA PHE A 44 -4.24 9.47 6.86
C PHE A 44 -5.50 9.29 7.71
N ASP A 45 -6.65 9.11 7.05
CA ASP A 45 -7.98 8.98 7.70
C ASP A 45 -8.28 7.55 8.19
N ALA A 46 -7.38 6.58 7.96
CA ALA A 46 -7.58 5.19 8.35
C ALA A 46 -7.70 5.02 9.87
N GLU A 47 -8.44 3.99 10.27
CA GLU A 47 -8.58 3.61 11.68
C GLU A 47 -7.20 3.38 12.34
N ASP A 48 -7.07 3.86 13.58
CA ASP A 48 -5.85 3.64 14.36
C ASP A 48 -5.80 2.17 14.80
N ALA A 49 -4.71 1.51 14.40
CA ALA A 49 -4.38 0.17 14.85
C ALA A 49 -2.90 0.14 15.25
N PRO A 50 -2.53 -0.59 16.29
CA PRO A 50 -1.12 -0.71 16.66
C PRO A 50 -0.38 -1.49 15.56
N PRO A 51 0.74 -0.96 15.04
CA PRO A 51 1.57 -1.70 14.10
C PRO A 51 2.21 -2.90 14.81
N MET A 52 2.44 -3.97 14.04
CA MET A 52 3.13 -5.15 14.54
C MET A 52 4.60 -4.83 14.80
N GLY A 53 5.09 -5.15 15.99
CA GLY A 53 6.50 -5.06 16.32
C GLY A 53 7.27 -6.33 15.96
N PHE A 54 8.56 -6.20 15.63
CA PHE A 54 9.42 -7.33 15.32
C PHE A 54 9.55 -8.33 16.49
N ALA A 55 9.48 -7.85 17.74
CA ALA A 55 9.52 -8.72 18.93
C ALA A 55 8.38 -9.74 18.94
N THR A 56 7.21 -9.41 18.42
CA THR A 56 6.06 -10.31 18.31
C THR A 56 6.37 -11.48 17.37
N LEU A 57 7.00 -11.21 16.22
CA LEU A 57 7.42 -12.25 15.28
C LEU A 57 8.57 -13.10 15.83
N ALA A 58 9.55 -12.47 16.46
CA ALA A 58 10.72 -13.16 17.03
C ALA A 58 10.35 -14.10 18.19
N ALA A 59 9.22 -13.84 18.86
CA ALA A 59 8.71 -14.69 19.93
C ALA A 59 7.96 -15.94 19.43
N LEU A 60 7.66 -16.03 18.12
CA LEU A 60 6.93 -17.17 17.57
C LEU A 60 7.80 -18.41 17.49
N PRO A 61 7.33 -19.57 17.99
CA PRO A 61 8.00 -20.83 17.80
C PRO A 61 8.13 -21.19 16.31
N PRO A 62 9.23 -21.83 15.88
CA PRO A 62 9.48 -22.15 14.47
C PRO A 62 8.36 -22.97 13.80
N ASP A 63 7.73 -23.86 14.55
CA ASP A 63 6.64 -24.73 14.09
C ASP A 63 5.33 -23.96 13.80
N ARG A 64 5.19 -22.73 14.31
CA ARG A 64 4.00 -21.89 14.07
C ARG A 64 4.14 -21.00 12.82
N TRP A 65 5.35 -20.86 12.28
CA TRP A 65 5.58 -20.00 11.12
C TRP A 65 4.82 -20.42 9.85
N PRO A 66 4.73 -21.71 9.47
CA PRO A 66 4.02 -22.11 8.26
C PRO A 66 2.57 -21.62 8.22
N ASP A 67 1.88 -21.70 9.35
CA ASP A 67 0.46 -21.35 9.48
C ASP A 67 0.21 -19.87 9.85
N LEU A 68 1.28 -19.08 9.98
CA LEU A 68 1.20 -17.68 10.37
C LEU A 68 0.42 -16.88 9.34
N ARG A 69 -0.70 -16.28 9.75
CA ARG A 69 -1.50 -15.37 8.98
C ARG A 69 -1.34 -13.96 9.52
N LEU A 70 -0.93 -13.06 8.65
CA LEU A 70 -0.71 -11.67 8.97
C LEU A 70 -1.82 -10.81 8.35
N ARG A 71 -1.96 -9.59 8.84
CA ARG A 71 -2.91 -8.61 8.31
C ARG A 71 -2.18 -7.33 7.98
N LEU A 72 -2.53 -6.75 6.84
CA LEU A 72 -2.11 -5.39 6.52
C LEU A 72 -2.75 -4.41 7.50
N HIS A 73 -1.99 -3.38 7.85
CA HIS A 73 -2.52 -2.26 8.61
C HIS A 73 -3.65 -1.57 7.82
N SER A 74 -4.67 -1.09 8.51
CA SER A 74 -5.85 -0.44 7.92
C SER A 74 -5.54 0.71 6.96
N SER A 75 -4.39 1.38 7.15
CA SER A 75 -3.93 2.48 6.30
C SER A 75 -3.28 2.03 4.99
N VAL A 76 -3.01 0.74 4.79
CA VAL A 76 -2.30 0.27 3.60
C VAL A 76 -3.24 0.17 2.42
N SER A 77 -2.93 0.93 1.38
CA SER A 77 -3.55 0.83 0.05
C SER A 77 -2.53 0.30 -0.95
N ARG A 78 -2.97 -0.59 -1.84
CA ARG A 78 -2.17 -1.14 -2.94
C ARG A 78 -2.72 -0.62 -4.24
N LEU A 79 -1.88 -0.01 -5.05
CA LEU A 79 -2.24 0.58 -6.32
C LEU A 79 -1.52 -0.16 -7.46
N ALA A 80 -2.23 -0.37 -8.56
CA ALA A 80 -1.66 -0.71 -9.85
C ALA A 80 -1.79 0.53 -10.74
N LEU A 81 -0.67 1.09 -11.15
CA LEU A 81 -0.58 2.31 -11.94
C LEU A 81 -0.09 1.99 -13.35
N GLU A 82 -0.58 2.74 -14.33
CA GLU A 82 -0.19 2.65 -15.73
C GLU A 82 0.81 3.75 -16.13
N TRP A 83 0.93 4.78 -15.28
CA TRP A 83 1.74 5.97 -15.50
C TRP A 83 2.63 6.28 -14.30
N ALA A 84 3.86 6.72 -14.56
CA ALA A 84 4.76 7.25 -13.54
C ALA A 84 4.29 8.65 -13.12
N VAL A 85 3.39 8.72 -12.14
CA VAL A 85 2.78 9.98 -11.66
C VAL A 85 3.48 10.53 -10.41
N GLU A 86 4.36 9.76 -9.79
CA GLU A 86 5.03 10.12 -8.55
C GLU A 86 5.89 11.39 -8.66
N PRO A 87 6.68 11.60 -9.74
CA PRO A 87 7.43 12.84 -9.90
C PRO A 87 6.51 14.07 -10.01
N LEU A 88 5.40 13.92 -10.72
CA LEU A 88 4.40 14.98 -10.84
C LEU A 88 3.76 15.27 -9.48
N TRP A 89 3.37 14.23 -8.75
CA TRP A 89 2.80 14.38 -7.42
C TRP A 89 3.77 15.07 -6.46
N GLN A 90 5.05 14.67 -6.45
CA GLN A 90 6.09 15.28 -5.61
C GLN A 90 6.29 16.77 -5.91
N ALA A 91 6.15 17.18 -7.16
CA ALA A 91 6.29 18.57 -7.56
C ALA A 91 5.07 19.42 -7.17
N LEU A 92 3.88 18.82 -7.12
CA LEU A 92 2.62 19.53 -6.87
C LEU A 92 2.18 19.49 -5.41
N ALA A 93 2.43 18.39 -4.69
CA ALA A 93 1.94 18.17 -3.32
C ALA A 93 2.35 19.26 -2.30
N PRO A 94 3.56 19.86 -2.35
CA PRO A 94 3.94 20.92 -1.42
C PRO A 94 3.35 22.30 -1.73
N LEU A 95 2.66 22.45 -2.87
CA LEU A 95 2.13 23.74 -3.30
C LEU A 95 0.80 24.05 -2.59
N GLU A 96 0.62 25.31 -2.21
CA GLU A 96 -0.67 25.80 -1.72
C GLU A 96 -1.64 26.08 -2.90
N ASP A 97 -2.93 26.15 -2.59
CA ASP A 97 -3.96 26.45 -3.58
C ASP A 97 -3.64 27.73 -4.35
N GLY A 98 -3.59 27.63 -5.68
CA GLY A 98 -3.30 28.77 -6.57
C GLY A 98 -1.82 29.03 -6.83
N GLN A 99 -0.91 28.25 -6.22
CA GLN A 99 0.51 28.30 -6.57
C GLN A 99 0.79 27.42 -7.79
N SER A 100 1.84 27.80 -8.51
CA SER A 100 2.40 26.98 -9.61
C SER A 100 3.83 26.58 -9.25
N PRO A 101 4.29 25.42 -9.69
CA PRO A 101 5.67 25.00 -9.46
C PRO A 101 6.64 25.99 -10.15
N GLU A 102 7.79 26.23 -9.53
CA GLU A 102 8.83 27.12 -10.10
C GLU A 102 9.36 26.58 -11.45
N GLN A 103 9.36 25.26 -11.61
CA GLN A 103 9.72 24.58 -12.85
C GLN A 103 8.54 23.67 -13.24
N GLU A 104 8.24 23.61 -14.52
CA GLU A 104 7.22 22.69 -15.03
C GLU A 104 7.70 21.24 -14.73
N PRO A 105 6.87 20.44 -14.00
CA PRO A 105 7.23 19.07 -13.72
C PRO A 105 7.28 18.27 -15.02
N PRO A 106 8.12 17.21 -15.08
CA PRO A 106 8.17 16.35 -16.24
C PRO A 106 6.79 15.75 -16.52
N PRO A 107 6.39 15.63 -17.80
CA PRO A 107 5.13 14.97 -18.14
C PRO A 107 5.18 13.51 -17.68
N PRO A 108 4.05 12.95 -17.19
CA PRO A 108 3.98 11.55 -16.82
C PRO A 108 4.31 10.64 -18.01
N GLU A 109 5.12 9.61 -17.78
CA GLU A 109 5.45 8.61 -18.80
C GLU A 109 4.65 7.33 -18.57
N PRO A 110 4.27 6.59 -19.64
CA PRO A 110 3.65 5.27 -19.49
C PRO A 110 4.59 4.31 -18.76
N HIS A 111 4.16 3.82 -17.61
CA HIS A 111 4.93 2.89 -16.79
C HIS A 111 3.99 2.05 -15.92
N VAL A 112 3.83 0.78 -16.29
CA VAL A 112 3.00 -0.14 -15.51
C VAL A 112 3.79 -0.63 -14.30
N HIS A 113 3.35 -0.29 -13.11
CA HIS A 113 4.01 -0.68 -11.86
C HIS A 113 3.05 -0.75 -10.67
N GLY A 114 3.51 -1.40 -9.61
CA GLY A 114 2.82 -1.43 -8.33
C GLY A 114 3.31 -0.32 -7.39
N LEU A 115 2.40 0.22 -6.59
CA LEU A 115 2.69 1.20 -5.55
C LEU A 115 1.90 0.86 -4.29
N ILE A 116 2.49 1.09 -3.14
CA ILE A 116 1.78 1.07 -1.85
C ILE A 116 1.78 2.46 -1.25
N ALA A 117 0.64 2.82 -0.64
CA ALA A 117 0.48 4.00 0.20
C ALA A 117 0.04 3.55 1.59
N TRP A 118 0.60 4.16 2.62
CA TRP A 118 0.29 3.84 4.02
C TRP A 118 0.59 5.03 4.92
N ARG A 119 0.31 4.89 6.21
CA ARG A 119 0.64 5.89 7.22
C ARG A 119 1.68 5.34 8.19
N GLN A 120 2.75 6.09 8.41
CA GLN A 120 3.72 5.84 9.48
C GLN A 120 3.57 6.91 10.57
N GLY A 121 3.02 6.54 11.70
CA GLY A 121 2.53 7.51 12.68
C GLY A 121 1.39 8.35 12.08
N LEU A 122 1.59 9.66 11.96
CA LEU A 122 0.63 10.58 11.33
C LEU A 122 1.05 11.00 9.91
N THR A 123 2.13 10.44 9.38
CA THR A 123 2.68 10.85 8.08
C THR A 123 2.27 9.85 7.01
N PRO A 124 1.51 10.27 5.97
CA PRO A 124 1.28 9.45 4.79
C PRO A 124 2.60 9.20 4.05
N CYS A 125 2.80 7.96 3.67
CA CYS A 125 3.99 7.47 2.97
C CYS A 125 3.56 6.70 1.73
N TRP A 126 4.46 6.59 0.77
CA TRP A 126 4.26 5.75 -0.40
C TRP A 126 5.61 5.28 -0.95
N ARG A 127 5.60 4.18 -1.66
CA ARG A 127 6.71 3.70 -2.49
C ARG A 127 6.24 2.72 -3.55
N SER A 128 7.03 2.60 -4.60
CA SER A 128 6.86 1.54 -5.59
C SER A 128 7.21 0.18 -5.00
N VAL A 129 6.62 -0.87 -5.52
CA VAL A 129 6.87 -2.26 -5.15
C VAL A 129 7.25 -3.09 -6.38
N GLU A 130 8.19 -3.97 -6.21
CA GLU A 130 8.53 -4.97 -7.22
C GLU A 130 7.35 -5.94 -7.43
N ALA A 131 7.30 -6.56 -8.61
CA ALA A 131 6.18 -7.43 -9.00
C ALA A 131 5.94 -8.55 -7.98
N LEU A 132 7.00 -9.23 -7.52
CA LEU A 132 6.89 -10.27 -6.49
C LEU A 132 6.33 -9.71 -5.17
N GLU A 133 6.88 -8.60 -4.68
CA GLU A 133 6.39 -7.97 -3.46
C GLU A 133 4.90 -7.60 -3.58
N GLY A 134 4.48 -7.06 -4.72
CA GLY A 134 3.08 -6.73 -4.99
C GLY A 134 2.17 -7.98 -4.93
N HIS A 135 2.60 -9.10 -5.51
CA HIS A 135 1.88 -10.38 -5.45
C HIS A 135 1.79 -10.93 -4.03
N LEU A 136 2.88 -10.87 -3.26
CA LEU A 136 2.90 -11.34 -1.88
C LEU A 136 1.99 -10.48 -0.98
N LEU A 137 2.01 -9.16 -1.14
CA LEU A 137 1.09 -8.25 -0.42
C LEU A 137 -0.37 -8.51 -0.80
N ALA A 138 -0.65 -8.88 -2.07
CA ALA A 138 -1.98 -9.25 -2.51
C ALA A 138 -2.45 -10.56 -1.86
N ALA A 139 -1.60 -11.57 -1.84
CA ALA A 139 -1.88 -12.86 -1.21
C ALA A 139 -2.08 -12.70 0.31
N LEU A 140 -1.23 -11.90 0.97
CA LEU A 140 -1.34 -11.60 2.40
C LEU A 140 -2.67 -10.90 2.71
N ALA A 141 -3.08 -9.92 1.92
CA ALA A 141 -4.39 -9.26 2.06
C ALA A 141 -5.56 -10.22 1.85
N GLY A 142 -5.37 -11.26 1.03
CA GLY A 142 -6.32 -12.38 0.85
C GLY A 142 -6.32 -13.40 1.99
N GLY A 143 -5.46 -13.22 3.00
CA GLY A 143 -5.35 -14.12 4.16
C GLY A 143 -4.45 -15.33 3.95
N ALA A 144 -3.53 -15.29 2.98
CA ALA A 144 -2.52 -16.33 2.77
C ALA A 144 -1.67 -16.54 4.01
N ALA A 145 -1.28 -17.79 4.30
CA ALA A 145 -0.35 -18.12 5.36
C ALA A 145 1.10 -17.87 4.89
N PHE A 146 2.04 -17.83 5.82
CA PHE A 146 3.46 -17.63 5.51
C PHE A 146 4.00 -18.71 4.55
N ALA A 147 3.59 -19.97 4.71
CA ALA A 147 3.95 -21.05 3.80
C ALA A 147 3.45 -20.80 2.36
N ASP A 148 2.24 -20.24 2.22
CA ASP A 148 1.69 -19.89 0.90
C ASP A 148 2.53 -18.78 0.24
N LEU A 149 2.98 -17.78 1.02
CA LEU A 149 3.85 -16.71 0.53
C LEU A 149 5.21 -17.28 0.08
N CYS A 150 5.79 -18.21 0.84
CA CYS A 150 7.03 -18.88 0.43
C CYS A 150 6.83 -19.68 -0.87
N THR A 151 5.69 -20.34 -1.02
CA THR A 151 5.35 -21.08 -2.26
C THR A 151 5.25 -20.13 -3.47
N LEU A 152 4.64 -18.95 -3.30
CA LEU A 152 4.56 -17.93 -4.36
C LEU A 152 5.92 -17.35 -4.76
N ALA A 153 6.89 -17.37 -3.84
CA ALA A 153 8.24 -16.87 -4.09
C ALA A 153 9.22 -17.97 -4.56
N ALA A 154 8.76 -19.21 -4.74
CA ALA A 154 9.63 -20.40 -4.89
C ALA A 154 10.35 -20.54 -6.25
N ASP A 155 10.20 -19.60 -7.18
CA ASP A 155 10.90 -19.63 -8.49
C ASP A 155 12.43 -19.74 -8.34
N ALA A 156 13.00 -19.27 -7.23
CA ALA A 156 14.43 -19.32 -6.93
C ALA A 156 14.84 -20.53 -6.04
N GLY A 157 13.91 -21.47 -5.73
CA GLY A 157 14.09 -22.56 -4.80
C GLY A 157 13.56 -22.25 -3.39
N GLU A 158 13.15 -23.29 -2.66
CA GLU A 158 12.41 -23.16 -1.37
C GLU A 158 13.18 -22.39 -0.29
N GLU A 159 14.47 -22.66 -0.13
CA GLU A 159 15.29 -21.99 0.90
C GLU A 159 15.50 -20.50 0.58
N ALA A 160 15.77 -20.19 -0.70
CA ALA A 160 15.91 -18.81 -1.17
C ALA A 160 14.58 -18.04 -1.03
N ALA A 161 13.46 -18.70 -1.35
CA ALA A 161 12.13 -18.15 -1.17
C ALA A 161 11.83 -17.79 0.29
N ALA A 162 12.11 -18.69 1.23
CA ALA A 162 11.89 -18.43 2.64
C ALA A 162 12.71 -17.23 3.14
N HIS A 163 13.98 -17.11 2.75
CA HIS A 163 14.82 -15.96 3.08
C HIS A 163 14.30 -14.65 2.47
N GLN A 164 13.86 -14.70 1.22
CA GLN A 164 13.31 -13.52 0.52
C GLN A 164 12.02 -13.04 1.18
N VAL A 165 11.08 -13.95 1.46
CA VAL A 165 9.83 -13.62 2.16
C VAL A 165 10.10 -13.10 3.56
N ALA A 166 11.03 -13.70 4.31
CA ALA A 166 11.41 -13.21 5.63
C ALA A 166 12.03 -11.80 5.59
N GLY A 167 12.84 -11.52 4.57
CA GLY A 167 13.40 -10.18 4.33
C GLY A 167 12.32 -9.12 4.05
N LEU A 168 11.35 -9.45 3.19
CA LEU A 168 10.21 -8.59 2.91
C LEU A 168 9.33 -8.41 4.14
N LEU A 169 9.07 -9.47 4.90
CA LEU A 169 8.30 -9.42 6.13
C LEU A 169 8.95 -8.48 7.16
N ARG A 170 10.28 -8.56 7.32
CA ARG A 170 11.01 -7.62 8.17
C ARG A 170 10.82 -6.18 7.74
N ARG A 171 10.96 -5.91 6.43
CA ARG A 171 10.72 -4.58 5.87
C ARG A 171 9.31 -4.08 6.14
N TRP A 172 8.29 -4.93 5.94
CA TRP A 172 6.89 -4.57 6.18
C TRP A 172 6.61 -4.25 7.66
N VAL A 173 7.28 -4.95 8.59
CA VAL A 173 7.21 -4.62 10.02
C VAL A 173 7.89 -3.28 10.31
N ASP A 174 9.10 -3.06 9.78
CA ASP A 174 9.86 -1.82 10.00
C ASP A 174 9.12 -0.59 9.41
N GLU A 175 8.42 -0.77 8.30
CA GLU A 175 7.60 0.26 7.66
C GLU A 175 6.21 0.42 8.32
N GLY A 176 5.81 -0.46 9.24
CA GLY A 176 4.50 -0.44 9.89
C GLY A 176 3.34 -0.86 8.99
N LEU A 177 3.60 -1.66 7.95
CA LEU A 177 2.58 -2.15 7.02
C LEU A 177 1.70 -3.25 7.61
N LEU A 178 2.10 -3.86 8.73
CA LEU A 178 1.38 -4.95 9.38
C LEU A 178 0.79 -4.48 10.70
N GLN A 179 -0.42 -4.92 10.99
CA GLN A 179 -1.05 -4.68 12.28
C GLN A 179 -0.89 -5.86 13.22
N ALA A 180 -0.84 -5.58 14.52
CA ALA A 180 -0.84 -6.61 15.55
C ALA A 180 -2.14 -7.42 15.46
N CYS A 181 -2.03 -8.75 15.53
CA CYS A 181 -3.18 -9.66 15.59
C CYS A 181 -3.30 -10.25 16.99
N ASP A 182 -4.48 -10.19 17.58
CA ASP A 182 -4.77 -10.78 18.90
C ASP A 182 -4.46 -12.27 18.95
N ALA A 183 -4.60 -12.97 17.82
CA ALA A 183 -4.27 -14.39 17.69
C ALA A 183 -2.77 -14.72 17.94
N LEU A 184 -1.87 -13.74 17.78
CA LEU A 184 -0.44 -13.87 18.08
C LEU A 184 -0.09 -13.45 19.51
N MET A 185 -1.00 -12.70 20.16
CA MET A 185 -0.81 -12.23 21.55
C MET A 185 -1.33 -13.23 22.60
N SER A 186 -2.13 -14.19 22.18
CA SER A 186 -2.70 -15.23 23.06
C SER A 186 -1.83 -16.47 23.03
N THR A 187 -0.64 -16.39 23.63
CA THR A 187 0.10 -17.57 24.06
C THR A 187 -0.18 -17.78 25.54
N PRO A 188 -0.68 -18.97 25.96
CA PRO A 188 -0.86 -19.28 27.37
C PRO A 188 0.44 -19.35 28.13
#